data_0bb87a7506a0876aa22df86589bc9406
#
_entry.id   0bb87a7506a0876aa22df86589bc9406
#
_cell.length_a   1.000
_cell.length_b   1.000
_cell.length_c   1.000
_cell.angle_alpha   90.00
_cell.angle_beta   90.00
_cell.angle_gamma   90.00
#
_symmetry.space_group_name_H-M   'P 1'
#
loop_
_entity.id
_entity.type
_entity.pdbx_description
1 polymer ?
#
loop_
_entity_poly.entity_id
_entity_poly.type
_entity_poly.pdbx_seq_one_letter_code
_entity_poly.pdbx_strand_id
1 'polypeptide(L)'
;MLSFTTPDFWEAYAELTPEMKEQAQKAYRLWQENSLHPSLHFKKVGNNLWSARISGGYRALALKQGNDYYGFWIGTHAKYETLLN
;
A
#
# COMPACT_ATOMS: atom_id res chain seq x y z
N MET A 1 0.28 16.89 -0.47
CA MET A 1 -0.14 15.50 -0.19
C MET A 1 0.85 14.86 0.77
N LEU A 2 0.36 14.44 1.93
CA LEU A 2 1.18 13.77 2.94
C LEU A 2 0.77 12.31 3.03
N SER A 3 1.68 11.49 3.53
CA SER A 3 1.41 10.10 3.80
C SER A 3 1.80 9.75 5.23
N PHE A 4 0.99 8.91 5.84
CA PHE A 4 1.17 8.45 7.21
C PHE A 4 0.97 6.95 7.27
N THR A 5 1.44 6.32 8.32
CA THR A 5 1.19 4.91 8.56
C THR A 5 0.56 4.73 9.94
N THR A 6 -0.15 3.61 10.10
CA THR A 6 -0.77 3.24 11.37
C THR A 6 0.00 2.10 12.02
N PRO A 7 -0.21 1.84 13.31
CA PRO A 7 0.38 0.67 13.95
C PRO A 7 0.02 -0.64 13.24
N ASP A 8 -1.22 -0.76 12.73
CA ASP A 8 -1.65 -1.94 11.99
C ASP A 8 -0.81 -2.17 10.73
N PHE A 9 -0.43 -1.09 10.06
CA PHE A 9 0.45 -1.20 8.91
C PHE A 9 1.78 -1.87 9.29
N TRP A 10 2.38 -1.43 10.38
CA TRP A 10 3.68 -1.95 10.80
C TRP A 10 3.61 -3.39 11.29
N GLU A 11 2.48 -3.81 11.86
CA GLU A 11 2.26 -5.21 12.19
C GLU A 11 2.24 -6.07 10.93
N ALA A 12 1.51 -5.62 9.90
CA ALA A 12 1.45 -6.33 8.63
C ALA A 12 2.81 -6.32 7.93
N TYR A 13 3.51 -5.18 7.96
CA TYR A 13 4.84 -5.05 7.36
C TYR A 13 5.84 -6.02 8.00
N ALA A 14 5.77 -6.22 9.31
CA ALA A 14 6.67 -7.10 10.03
C ALA A 14 6.56 -8.57 9.56
N GLU A 15 5.40 -8.95 9.00
CA GLU A 15 5.19 -10.30 8.48
C GLU A 15 5.85 -10.53 7.12
N LEU A 16 6.31 -9.48 6.46
CA LEU A 16 6.94 -9.59 5.14
C LEU A 16 8.34 -10.16 5.25
N THR A 17 8.78 -10.86 4.19
CA THR A 17 10.17 -11.27 4.08
C THR A 17 11.07 -10.04 3.93
N PRO A 18 12.38 -10.15 4.24
CA PRO A 18 13.30 -9.04 4.03
C PRO A 18 13.29 -8.52 2.58
N GLU A 19 13.18 -9.42 1.60
CA GLU A 19 13.11 -9.04 0.19
C GLU A 19 11.87 -8.22 -0.10
N MET A 20 10.74 -8.62 0.47
CA MET A 20 9.49 -7.92 0.23
C MET A 20 9.45 -6.58 0.97
N LYS A 21 10.06 -6.50 2.15
CA LYS A 21 10.22 -5.22 2.85
C LYS A 21 11.00 -4.23 1.98
N GLU A 22 12.04 -4.70 1.30
CA GLU A 22 12.82 -3.86 0.39
C GLU A 22 11.98 -3.40 -0.79
N GLN A 23 11.19 -4.29 -1.37
CA GLN A 23 10.28 -3.94 -2.46
C GLN A 23 9.24 -2.90 -2.01
N ALA A 24 8.73 -3.05 -0.79
CA ALA A 24 7.78 -2.09 -0.24
C ALA A 24 8.41 -0.71 -0.09
N GLN A 25 9.65 -0.65 0.37
CA GLN A 25 10.37 0.62 0.51
C GLN A 25 10.59 1.29 -0.85
N LYS A 26 10.95 0.50 -1.87
CA LYS A 26 11.13 1.02 -3.23
C LYS A 26 9.81 1.56 -3.79
N ALA A 27 8.72 0.82 -3.59
CA ALA A 27 7.41 1.24 -4.06
C ALA A 27 6.98 2.54 -3.38
N TYR A 28 7.25 2.68 -2.09
CA TYR A 28 6.91 3.89 -1.37
C TYR A 28 7.68 5.10 -1.89
N ARG A 29 8.97 4.94 -2.13
CA ARG A 29 9.78 6.02 -2.71
C ARG A 29 9.26 6.43 -4.08
N LEU A 30 8.92 5.44 -4.91
CA LEU A 30 8.36 5.70 -6.24
C LEU A 30 7.03 6.44 -6.12
N TRP A 31 6.18 6.03 -5.19
CA TRP A 31 4.89 6.69 -4.96
C TRP A 31 5.07 8.15 -4.55
N GLN A 32 6.06 8.42 -3.71
CA GLN A 32 6.35 9.80 -3.30
C GLN A 32 6.83 10.66 -4.47
N GLU A 33 7.57 10.08 -5.39
CA GLU A 33 8.06 10.79 -6.59
C GLU A 33 6.98 10.94 -7.64
N ASN A 34 6.20 9.90 -7.86
CA ASN A 34 5.15 9.87 -8.88
C ASN A 34 4.10 8.83 -8.53
N SER A 35 3.07 9.26 -7.80
CA SER A 35 2.00 8.34 -7.37
C SER A 35 1.22 7.75 -8.54
N LEU A 36 1.31 8.34 -9.73
CA LEU A 36 0.61 7.84 -10.91
C LEU A 36 1.49 6.93 -11.77
N HIS A 37 2.68 6.55 -11.30
CA HIS A 37 3.54 5.66 -12.04
C HIS A 37 2.81 4.33 -12.31
N PRO A 38 2.81 3.85 -13.59
CA PRO A 38 2.00 2.69 -13.97
C PRO A 38 2.27 1.43 -13.15
N SER A 39 3.51 1.21 -12.72
CA SER A 39 3.87 0.00 -11.97
C SER A 39 3.20 -0.08 -10.60
N LEU A 40 2.76 1.05 -10.04
CA LEU A 40 2.11 1.10 -8.73
C LEU A 40 0.63 0.74 -8.80
N HIS A 41 0.00 0.86 -9.97
CA HIS A 41 -1.45 0.68 -10.10
C HIS A 41 -2.22 1.35 -8.95
N PHE A 42 -1.78 2.55 -8.58
CA PHE A 42 -2.39 3.29 -7.47
C PHE A 42 -3.79 3.72 -7.86
N LYS A 43 -4.79 3.21 -7.15
CA LYS A 43 -6.18 3.44 -7.53
C LYS A 43 -7.13 3.35 -6.35
N LYS A 44 -8.26 4.00 -6.49
CA LYS A 44 -9.35 3.91 -5.53
C LYS A 44 -10.06 2.56 -5.71
N VAL A 45 -10.18 1.81 -4.63
CA VAL A 45 -10.82 0.48 -4.65
C VAL A 45 -12.04 0.41 -3.75
N GLY A 46 -12.38 1.49 -3.06
CA GLY A 46 -13.55 1.57 -2.21
C GLY A 46 -13.76 3.01 -1.75
N ASN A 47 -14.69 3.22 -0.83
CA ASN A 47 -14.97 4.56 -0.32
C ASN A 47 -13.78 5.06 0.48
N ASN A 48 -13.08 6.05 -0.05
CA ASN A 48 -11.83 6.60 0.51
C ASN A 48 -10.72 5.57 0.67
N LEU A 49 -10.86 4.40 0.03
CA LEU A 49 -9.92 3.29 0.13
C LEU A 49 -9.10 3.22 -1.15
N TRP A 50 -7.78 3.24 -1.00
CA TRP A 50 -6.85 3.21 -2.13
C TRP A 50 -5.89 2.04 -2.00
N SER A 51 -5.50 1.48 -3.13
CA SER A 51 -4.52 0.40 -3.14
C SER A 51 -3.33 0.75 -4.01
N ALA A 52 -2.16 0.22 -3.65
CA ALA A 52 -0.95 0.33 -4.43
C ALA A 52 -0.35 -1.06 -4.61
N ARG A 53 0.16 -1.33 -5.81
CA ARG A 53 0.87 -2.56 -6.11
C ARG A 53 2.31 -2.44 -5.63
N ILE A 54 2.73 -3.39 -4.79
CA ILE A 54 4.11 -3.44 -4.31
C ILE A 54 4.94 -4.34 -5.23
N SER A 55 4.37 -5.48 -5.59
CA SER A 55 4.93 -6.42 -6.56
C SER A 55 3.76 -7.22 -7.15
N GLY A 56 4.03 -8.16 -8.03
CA GLY A 56 2.97 -8.98 -8.63
C GLY A 56 2.08 -9.67 -7.60
N GLY A 57 2.64 -10.09 -6.49
CA GLY A 57 1.92 -10.83 -5.47
C GLY A 57 1.62 -10.06 -4.18
N TYR A 58 1.90 -8.76 -4.12
CA TYR A 58 1.73 -7.98 -2.89
C TYR A 58 1.05 -6.64 -3.15
N ARG A 59 0.23 -6.20 -2.19
CA ARG A 59 -0.52 -4.95 -2.27
C ARG A 59 -0.48 -4.22 -0.94
N ALA A 60 -0.66 -2.90 -0.99
CA ALA A 60 -0.82 -2.06 0.20
C ALA A 60 -2.15 -1.33 0.11
N LEU A 61 -2.74 -1.05 1.27
CA LEU A 61 -4.00 -0.31 1.37
C LEU A 61 -3.82 0.94 2.22
N ALA A 62 -4.51 1.99 1.81
CA ALA A 62 -4.51 3.26 2.54
C ALA A 62 -5.90 3.88 2.52
N LEU A 63 -6.21 4.63 3.56
CA LEU A 63 -7.41 5.47 3.61
C LEU A 63 -7.01 6.89 3.24
N LYS A 64 -7.81 7.53 2.39
CA LYS A 64 -7.61 8.93 2.03
C LYS A 64 -8.49 9.80 2.93
N GLN A 65 -7.87 10.81 3.54
CA GLN A 65 -8.58 11.82 4.32
C GLN A 65 -8.11 13.19 3.85
N GLY A 66 -9.00 13.95 3.21
CA GLY A 66 -8.61 15.18 2.55
C GLY A 66 -7.63 14.89 1.43
N ASN A 67 -6.45 15.49 1.48
CA ASN A 67 -5.38 15.25 0.51
C ASN A 67 -4.31 14.28 1.02
N ASP A 68 -4.53 13.68 2.20
CA ASP A 68 -3.54 12.84 2.84
C ASP A 68 -3.94 11.36 2.79
N TYR A 69 -2.93 10.48 2.84
CA TYR A 69 -3.13 9.04 2.80
C TYR A 69 -2.59 8.40 4.06
N TYR A 70 -3.36 7.47 4.63
CA TYR A 70 -3.01 6.75 5.85
C TYR A 70 -2.89 5.27 5.51
N GLY A 71 -1.67 4.78 5.30
CA GLY A 71 -1.41 3.37 5.04
C GLY A 71 -1.69 2.54 6.28
N PHE A 72 -2.55 1.54 6.15
CA PHE A 72 -2.96 0.74 7.30
C PHE A 72 -2.76 -0.75 7.10
N TRP A 73 -2.34 -1.18 5.90
CA TRP A 73 -2.15 -2.61 5.64
C TRP A 73 -1.24 -2.83 4.44
N ILE A 74 -0.48 -3.92 4.49
CA ILE A 74 0.33 -4.41 3.38
C ILE A 74 0.41 -5.93 3.50
N GLY A 75 0.31 -6.64 2.39
CA GLY A 75 0.35 -8.11 2.43
C GLY A 75 0.16 -8.72 1.06
N THR A 76 -0.14 -10.03 1.05
CA THR A 76 -0.29 -10.77 -0.19
C THR A 76 -1.54 -10.37 -0.96
N HIS A 77 -1.48 -10.55 -2.29
CA HIS A 77 -2.63 -10.29 -3.16
C HIS A 77 -3.84 -11.14 -2.78
N ALA A 78 -3.61 -12.40 -2.39
CA ALA A 78 -4.70 -13.28 -1.98
C ALA A 78 -5.43 -12.71 -0.75
N LYS A 79 -4.68 -12.26 0.25
CA LYS A 79 -5.28 -11.67 1.45
C LYS A 79 -5.94 -10.33 1.14
N TYR A 80 -5.33 -9.55 0.27
CA TYR A 80 -5.89 -8.30 -0.22
C TYR A 80 -7.29 -8.51 -0.81
N GLU A 81 -7.46 -9.52 -1.66
CA GLU A 81 -8.77 -9.82 -2.24
C GLU A 81 -9.79 -10.22 -1.18
N THR A 82 -9.37 -10.99 -0.19
CA THR A 82 -10.24 -11.36 0.92
C THR A 82 -10.71 -10.12 1.68
N LEU A 83 -9.83 -9.16 1.91
CA LEU A 83 -10.18 -7.93 2.62
C LEU A 83 -11.16 -7.04 1.86
N LEU A 84 -11.14 -7.09 0.53
CA LEU A 84 -12.01 -6.27 -0.31
C LEU A 84 -13.36 -6.91 -0.59
N ASN A 85 -13.53 -8.19 -0.32
CA ASN A 85 -14.80 -8.89 -0.59
C ASN A 85 -15.71 -8.93 0.62
#